data_dc672047148650237151d954c9fbadd8
#
_entry.id   dc672047148650237151d954c9fbadd8
#
_cell.length_a   1.000
_cell.length_b   1.000
_cell.length_c   1.000
_cell.angle_alpha   90.00
_cell.angle_beta   90.00
_cell.angle_gamma   90.00
#
_symmetry.space_group_name_H-M   'P 1'
#
loop_
_entity.id
_entity.type
_entity.pdbx_description
1 polymer ?
#
loop_
_entity_poly.entity_id
_entity_poly.type
_entity_poly.pdbx_seq_one_letter_code
_entity_poly.pdbx_strand_id
1 'polypeptide(L)'
;IPQKYFDKGDPYHCYCHKTSRLIKEKLNKDIPILTTFQSRFGPQEWLQPYTDKTLENLPKEGKKNVLVISPGFSSDCVETLEEISIQGKESFLEAGGEKFDTIPCLNDNEDHIKLLVHLINKSLRK
;
A
#
# COMPACT_ATOMS: atom_id res chain seq x y z
N ILE A 1 6.39 -0.95 -9.55
CA ILE A 1 6.91 -1.07 -10.93
C ILE A 1 8.14 -0.18 -11.13
N PRO A 2 9.02 -0.50 -12.07
CA PRO A 2 10.14 0.37 -12.42
C PRO A 2 9.70 1.74 -12.92
N GLN A 3 10.43 2.78 -12.51
CA GLN A 3 10.16 4.18 -12.88
C GLN A 3 10.04 4.38 -14.39
N LYS A 4 10.84 3.66 -15.17
CA LYS A 4 10.83 3.75 -16.64
C LYS A 4 9.48 3.48 -17.30
N TYR A 5 8.61 2.69 -16.65
CA TYR A 5 7.26 2.43 -17.19
C TYR A 5 6.35 3.63 -16.98
N PHE A 6 6.43 4.27 -15.82
CA PHE A 6 5.74 5.53 -15.58
C PHE A 6 6.16 6.60 -16.60
N ASP A 7 7.46 6.72 -16.84
CA ASP A 7 8.01 7.68 -17.82
C ASP A 7 7.49 7.44 -19.25
N LYS A 8 7.09 6.19 -19.54
CA LYS A 8 6.49 5.80 -20.82
C LYS A 8 4.96 5.89 -20.84
N GLY A 9 4.36 6.39 -19.77
CA GLY A 9 2.91 6.61 -19.72
C GLY A 9 2.09 5.51 -19.04
N ASP A 10 2.73 4.57 -18.32
CA ASP A 10 2.00 3.56 -17.55
C ASP A 10 1.17 4.24 -16.46
N PRO A 11 -0.15 3.96 -16.36
CA PRO A 11 -1.03 4.67 -15.43
C PRO A 11 -1.02 4.13 -14.00
N TYR A 12 -0.26 3.09 -13.68
CA TYR A 12 -0.27 2.44 -12.37
C TYR A 12 -0.03 3.41 -11.22
N HIS A 13 0.98 4.27 -11.35
CA HIS A 13 1.27 5.31 -10.36
C HIS A 13 0.05 6.21 -10.10
N CYS A 14 -0.63 6.63 -11.17
CA CYS A 14 -1.80 7.48 -11.07
C CYS A 14 -2.98 6.76 -10.39
N TYR A 15 -3.18 5.49 -10.68
CA TYR A 15 -4.20 4.67 -10.03
C TYR A 15 -3.93 4.50 -8.54
N CYS A 16 -2.68 4.30 -8.14
CA CYS A 16 -2.31 4.21 -6.73
C CYS A 16 -2.64 5.51 -5.98
N HIS A 17 -2.26 6.65 -6.52
CA HIS A 17 -2.57 7.95 -5.93
C HIS A 17 -4.06 8.25 -5.90
N LYS A 18 -4.79 7.88 -6.95
CA LYS A 18 -6.26 8.02 -6.99
C LYS A 18 -6.92 7.18 -5.90
N THR A 19 -6.47 5.94 -5.71
CA THR A 19 -6.97 5.06 -4.65
C THR A 19 -6.76 5.69 -3.28
N SER A 20 -5.56 6.21 -3.00
CA SER A 20 -5.24 6.89 -1.73
C SER A 20 -6.14 8.11 -1.51
N ARG A 21 -6.35 8.92 -2.53
CA ARG A 21 -7.22 10.10 -2.45
C ARG A 21 -8.66 9.71 -2.15
N LEU A 22 -9.20 8.70 -2.82
CA LEU A 22 -10.56 8.21 -2.60
C LEU A 22 -10.75 7.63 -1.19
N ILE A 23 -9.75 6.91 -0.68
CA ILE A 23 -9.76 6.42 0.70
C ILE A 23 -9.82 7.60 1.66
N LYS A 24 -9.00 8.62 1.47
CA LYS A 24 -8.98 9.81 2.32
C LYS A 24 -10.33 10.53 2.34
N GLU A 25 -10.92 10.73 1.16
CA GLU A 25 -12.25 11.37 1.03
C GLU A 25 -13.34 10.59 1.76
N LYS A 26 -13.38 9.27 1.59
CA LYS A 26 -14.38 8.39 2.21
C LYS A 26 -14.19 8.25 3.71
N LEU A 27 -12.94 8.25 4.17
CA LEU A 27 -12.62 8.15 5.60
C LEU A 27 -13.13 9.37 6.38
N ASN A 28 -13.18 10.53 5.74
CA ASN A 28 -13.69 11.79 6.32
C ASN A 28 -13.09 12.11 7.70
N LYS A 29 -11.78 11.90 7.85
CA LYS A 29 -11.00 12.20 9.05
C LYS A 29 -9.74 12.95 8.67
N ASP A 30 -9.30 13.86 9.52
CA ASP A 30 -8.05 14.59 9.31
C ASP A 30 -6.84 13.75 9.73
N ILE A 31 -6.59 12.70 8.97
CA ILE A 31 -5.46 11.79 9.15
C ILE A 31 -4.54 11.92 7.93
N PRO A 32 -3.24 12.20 8.12
CA PRO A 32 -2.29 12.20 7.03
C PRO A 32 -2.19 10.81 6.38
N ILE A 33 -2.24 10.78 5.05
CA ILE A 33 -2.09 9.55 4.26
C ILE A 33 -0.90 9.75 3.33
N LEU A 34 0.07 8.84 3.41
CA LEU A 34 1.21 8.78 2.51
C LEU A 34 1.05 7.60 1.57
N THR A 35 1.31 7.81 0.30
CA THR A 35 1.35 6.73 -0.69
C THR A 35 2.82 6.35 -0.91
N THR A 36 3.14 5.08 -0.69
CA THR A 36 4.47 4.54 -0.88
C THR A 36 4.43 3.28 -1.73
N PHE A 37 5.58 2.86 -2.24
CA PHE A 37 5.69 1.72 -3.12
C PHE A 37 6.69 0.72 -2.55
N GLN A 38 6.29 -0.56 -2.50
CA GLN A 38 7.06 -1.63 -1.90
C GLN A 38 7.59 -2.61 -2.96
N SER A 39 8.44 -3.54 -2.51
CA SER A 39 8.85 -4.72 -3.30
C SER A 39 9.66 -4.38 -4.54
N ARG A 40 10.58 -3.42 -4.42
CA ARG A 40 11.50 -3.13 -5.52
C ARG A 40 12.51 -4.29 -5.70
N PHE A 41 12.89 -4.54 -6.94
CA PHE A 41 13.80 -5.61 -7.30
C PHE A 41 14.82 -5.15 -8.36
N GLY A 42 16.08 -5.58 -8.17
CA GLY A 42 17.17 -5.29 -9.09
C GLY A 42 17.74 -3.87 -8.97
N PRO A 43 18.71 -3.52 -9.84
CA PRO A 43 19.46 -2.27 -9.72
C PRO A 43 18.77 -1.03 -10.32
N GLN A 44 17.70 -1.22 -11.09
CA GLN A 44 17.00 -0.10 -11.72
C GLN A 44 16.16 0.68 -10.71
N GLU A 45 15.87 1.92 -11.02
CA GLU A 45 14.99 2.76 -10.22
C GLU A 45 13.53 2.29 -10.33
N TRP A 46 12.86 2.21 -9.20
CA TRP A 46 11.43 1.88 -9.09
C TRP A 46 10.64 3.09 -8.61
N LEU A 47 9.31 3.03 -8.68
CA LEU A 47 8.45 4.10 -8.21
C LEU A 47 8.74 4.45 -6.75
N GLN A 48 8.83 5.73 -6.47
CA GLN A 48 9.11 6.29 -5.14
C GLN A 48 7.89 7.06 -4.61
N PRO A 49 7.80 7.32 -3.30
CA PRO A 49 8.76 6.94 -2.25
C PRO A 49 8.74 5.44 -1.93
N TYR A 50 9.89 4.90 -1.55
CA TYR A 50 10.01 3.50 -1.14
C TYR A 50 9.44 3.30 0.27
N THR A 51 8.64 2.26 0.46
CA THR A 51 7.98 1.98 1.74
C THR A 51 8.98 1.74 2.87
N ASP A 52 10.01 0.93 2.65
CA ASP A 52 11.04 0.64 3.64
C ASP A 52 11.75 1.92 4.12
N LYS A 53 12.16 2.76 3.19
CA LYS A 53 12.84 4.03 3.51
C LYS A 53 11.90 5.03 4.22
N THR A 54 10.65 5.06 3.82
CA THR A 54 9.64 5.90 4.48
C THR A 54 9.45 5.46 5.94
N LEU A 55 9.33 4.16 6.19
CA LEU A 55 9.18 3.62 7.54
C LEU A 55 10.40 3.90 8.44
N GLU A 56 11.61 3.88 7.87
CA GLU A 56 12.83 4.25 8.60
C GLU A 56 12.88 5.76 8.94
N ASN A 57 12.28 6.61 8.13
CA ASN A 57 12.36 8.06 8.29
C ASN A 57 11.23 8.66 9.13
N LEU A 58 10.03 8.09 9.10
CA LEU A 58 8.86 8.64 9.82
C LEU A 58 9.11 8.88 11.31
N PRO A 59 9.72 7.95 12.08
CA PRO A 59 9.99 8.21 13.49
C PRO A 59 10.93 9.39 13.72
N LYS A 60 11.89 9.61 12.84
CA LYS A 60 12.83 10.72 12.89
C LYS A 60 12.15 12.07 12.66
N GLU A 61 11.01 12.06 11.98
CA GLU A 61 10.16 13.24 11.75
C GLU A 61 9.09 13.41 12.84
N GLY A 62 9.13 12.60 13.90
CA GLY A 62 8.15 12.63 14.98
C GLY A 62 6.87 11.83 14.72
N LYS A 63 6.80 11.09 13.63
CA LYS A 63 5.65 10.22 13.28
C LYS A 63 5.88 8.83 13.86
N LYS A 64 5.45 8.60 15.08
CA LYS A 64 5.77 7.39 15.85
C LYS A 64 4.68 6.33 15.87
N ASN A 65 3.51 6.64 15.34
CA ASN A 65 2.37 5.72 15.24
C ASN A 65 1.96 5.62 13.78
N VAL A 66 2.00 4.43 13.21
CA VAL A 66 1.59 4.21 11.81
C VAL A 66 0.64 3.04 11.69
N LEU A 67 -0.25 3.14 10.73
CA LEU A 67 -1.12 2.08 10.27
C LEU A 67 -0.87 1.90 8.77
N VAL A 68 -0.55 0.69 8.35
CA VAL A 68 -0.24 0.38 6.96
C VAL A 68 -1.37 -0.42 6.32
N ILE A 69 -1.77 -0.01 5.13
CA ILE A 69 -2.69 -0.75 4.27
C ILE A 69 -2.04 -0.96 2.91
N SER A 70 -2.24 -2.11 2.31
CA SER A 70 -1.68 -2.48 1.01
C SER A 70 -2.80 -2.70 -0.03
N PRO A 71 -3.45 -1.63 -0.53
CA PRO A 71 -4.61 -1.78 -1.41
C PRO A 71 -4.29 -2.37 -2.79
N GLY A 72 -3.02 -2.40 -3.17
CA GLY A 72 -2.57 -3.06 -4.40
C GLY A 72 -2.61 -4.59 -4.35
N PHE A 73 -2.85 -5.18 -3.18
CA PHE A 73 -2.91 -6.63 -2.99
C PHE A 73 -4.32 -7.05 -2.60
N SER A 74 -4.92 -7.92 -3.39
CA SER A 74 -6.24 -8.50 -3.13
C SER A 74 -6.19 -9.53 -2.00
N SER A 75 -5.12 -10.31 -1.93
CA SER A 75 -4.88 -11.33 -0.91
C SER A 75 -3.55 -11.10 -0.23
N ASP A 76 -3.46 -11.47 1.05
CA ASP A 76 -2.19 -11.46 1.75
C ASP A 76 -1.21 -12.46 1.15
N CYS A 77 0.04 -12.05 1.07
CA CYS A 77 1.13 -12.80 0.47
C CYS A 77 2.45 -12.46 1.18
N VAL A 78 3.58 -12.96 0.68
CA VAL A 78 4.91 -12.69 1.25
C VAL A 78 5.17 -11.18 1.36
N GLU A 79 4.81 -10.42 0.32
CA GLU A 79 5.02 -8.97 0.29
C GLU A 79 4.21 -8.21 1.33
N THR A 80 3.05 -8.71 1.75
CA THR A 80 2.24 -8.08 2.79
C THR A 80 2.53 -8.64 4.18
N LEU A 81 2.70 -9.95 4.31
CA LEU A 81 2.88 -10.61 5.60
C LEU A 81 4.32 -10.51 6.11
N GLU A 82 5.30 -10.75 5.27
CA GLU A 82 6.72 -10.72 5.68
C GLU A 82 7.34 -9.34 5.48
N GLU A 83 7.27 -8.78 4.29
CA GLU A 83 7.92 -7.50 3.98
C GLU A 83 7.32 -6.34 4.77
N ILE A 84 6.01 -6.22 4.87
CA ILE A 84 5.35 -5.12 5.59
C ILE A 84 5.12 -5.47 7.06
N SER A 85 4.41 -6.56 7.37
CA SER A 85 3.98 -6.83 8.73
C SER A 85 5.11 -7.25 9.67
N ILE A 86 6.18 -7.85 9.15
CA ILE A 86 7.34 -8.28 9.94
C ILE A 86 8.49 -7.31 9.76
N GLN A 87 9.09 -7.27 8.57
CA GLN A 87 10.29 -6.46 8.31
C GLN A 87 10.02 -4.97 8.43
N GLY A 88 8.90 -4.49 7.88
CA GLY A 88 8.50 -3.09 7.99
C GLY A 88 8.28 -2.66 9.43
N LYS A 89 7.64 -3.49 10.23
CA LYS A 89 7.45 -3.24 11.67
C LYS A 89 8.78 -3.16 12.41
N GLU A 90 9.68 -4.12 12.17
CA GLU A 90 11.00 -4.11 12.79
C GLU A 90 11.77 -2.83 12.45
N SER A 91 11.85 -2.47 11.17
CA SER A 91 12.55 -1.27 10.72
C SER A 91 11.97 0.00 11.34
N PHE A 92 10.65 0.10 11.43
CA PHE A 92 9.96 1.24 12.01
C PHE A 92 10.24 1.38 13.51
N LEU A 93 10.13 0.27 14.26
CA LEU A 93 10.39 0.28 15.71
C LEU A 93 11.87 0.54 16.02
N GLU A 94 12.80 -0.05 15.27
CA GLU A 94 14.24 0.19 15.41
C GLU A 94 14.61 1.65 15.13
N ALA A 95 13.89 2.31 14.22
CA ALA A 95 14.11 3.73 13.92
C ALA A 95 13.52 4.70 14.97
N GLY A 96 12.85 4.18 16.00
CA GLY A 96 12.27 4.96 17.08
C GLY A 96 10.74 5.06 17.06
N GLY A 97 10.08 4.29 16.20
CA GLY A 97 8.62 4.17 16.18
C GLY A 97 8.08 3.53 17.46
N GLU A 98 6.86 3.85 17.81
CA GLU A 98 6.22 3.36 19.04
C GLU A 98 5.11 2.35 18.73
N LYS A 99 4.28 2.61 17.72
CA LYS A 99 3.15 1.75 17.38
C LYS A 99 3.07 1.51 15.87
N PHE A 100 3.03 0.26 15.48
CA PHE A 100 2.92 -0.18 14.09
C PHE A 100 1.84 -1.25 13.97
N ASP A 101 0.82 -0.98 13.17
CA ASP A 101 -0.23 -1.93 12.84
C ASP A 101 -0.39 -2.03 11.32
N THR A 102 -0.90 -3.17 10.87
CA THR A 102 -1.25 -3.40 9.46
C THR A 102 -2.72 -3.81 9.33
N ILE A 103 -3.34 -3.40 8.22
CA ILE A 103 -4.67 -3.85 7.86
C ILE A 103 -4.51 -5.06 6.93
N PRO A 104 -5.10 -6.22 7.25
CA PRO A 104 -5.10 -7.37 6.35
C PRO A 104 -5.67 -7.01 4.98
N CYS A 105 -5.16 -7.66 3.93
CA CYS A 105 -5.79 -7.57 2.61
C CYS A 105 -7.22 -8.10 2.67
N LEU A 106 -8.02 -7.80 1.66
CA LEU A 106 -9.43 -8.18 1.66
C LEU A 106 -9.65 -9.69 1.69
N ASN A 107 -8.72 -10.47 1.12
CA ASN A 107 -8.77 -11.93 1.12
C ASN A 107 -10.15 -12.45 0.66
N ASP A 108 -10.76 -13.33 1.45
CA ASP A 108 -12.09 -13.88 1.20
C ASP A 108 -13.23 -13.16 1.96
N ASN A 109 -12.99 -11.91 2.37
CA ASN A 109 -14.03 -11.10 3.02
C ASN A 109 -15.31 -11.08 2.16
N GLU A 110 -16.46 -11.17 2.81
CA GLU A 110 -17.75 -11.27 2.13
C GLU A 110 -18.00 -10.14 1.14
N ASP A 111 -17.69 -8.91 1.50
CA ASP A 111 -17.88 -7.75 0.61
C ASP A 111 -16.92 -7.79 -0.58
N HIS A 112 -15.72 -8.32 -0.40
CA HIS A 112 -14.77 -8.52 -1.48
C HIS A 112 -15.28 -9.57 -2.48
N ILE A 113 -15.81 -10.69 -1.98
CA ILE A 113 -16.40 -11.73 -2.84
C ILE A 113 -17.61 -11.18 -3.60
N LYS A 114 -18.46 -10.38 -2.95
CA LYS A 114 -19.59 -9.71 -3.62
C LYS A 114 -19.13 -8.80 -4.74
N LEU A 115 -18.05 -8.03 -4.53
CA LEU A 115 -17.46 -7.19 -5.56
C LEU A 115 -17.00 -8.01 -6.77
N LEU A 116 -16.26 -9.10 -6.52
CA LEU A 116 -15.76 -9.96 -7.59
C LEU A 116 -16.91 -10.60 -8.39
N VAL A 117 -17.95 -11.09 -7.72
CA VAL A 117 -19.14 -11.63 -8.35
C VAL A 117 -19.85 -10.55 -9.19
N HIS A 118 -19.95 -9.33 -8.68
CA HIS A 118 -20.53 -8.20 -9.42
C HIS A 118 -19.77 -7.92 -10.72
N LEU A 119 -18.45 -7.91 -10.66
CA LEU A 119 -17.59 -7.67 -11.83
C LEU A 119 -17.72 -8.80 -12.87
N ILE A 120 -17.79 -10.05 -12.41
CA ILE A 120 -18.01 -11.22 -13.28
C ILE A 120 -19.35 -11.08 -13.99
N ASN A 121 -20.43 -10.85 -13.24
CA ASN A 121 -21.78 -10.73 -13.80
C ASN A 121 -21.87 -9.58 -14.81
N LYS A 122 -21.25 -8.45 -14.50
CA LYS A 122 -21.17 -7.31 -15.42
C LYS A 122 -20.48 -7.68 -16.73
N SER A 123 -19.42 -8.48 -16.66
CA SER A 123 -18.69 -8.94 -17.84
C SER A 123 -19.45 -9.99 -18.65
N LEU A 124 -20.20 -10.86 -18.00
CA LEU A 124 -21.03 -11.86 -18.66
C LEU A 124 -22.24 -11.28 -19.43
N ARG A 125 -22.64 -10.06 -19.10
CA ARG A 125 -23.77 -9.36 -19.78
C ARG A 125 -23.38 -8.66 -21.07
N LYS A 126 -22.12 -8.64 -21.43
CA LYS A 126 -21.62 -7.98 -22.65
C LYS A 126 -21.85 -8.84 -23.88
#